data_fcaa203eccd8387246f41dce99eaefd1
#
_entry.id   fcaa203eccd8387246f41dce99eaefd1
#
_cell.length_a   1.000
_cell.length_b   1.000
_cell.length_c   1.000
_cell.angle_alpha   90.00
_cell.angle_beta   90.00
_cell.angle_gamma   90.00
#
_symmetry.space_group_name_H-M   'P 1'
#
loop_
_entity.id
_entity.type
_entity.pdbx_description
1 polymer ?
#
loop_
_entity_poly.entity_id
_entity_poly.type
_entity_poly.pdbx_seq_one_letter_code
_entity_poly.pdbx_strand_id
1 'polypeptide(L)'
;LSPDFVWRDAGRVVVFRDGAIDAAAGLLAEHGFDSFSLLSTDRALAGAPGLADAAAAVHLVPSGQIPDLASDLLRVVEIPDGMRLEAQPRPLVALGGGRVIDVAKAIGAVTGARVAAIPTTMSGAEMTAIHRLPAGAEDRVAGTIRPDLVLADPEAMTSQPEPDLRASSINALAHGADSLYTPLTNPVSEWAALRAAAAIAAALDEDPGERDRAGLALGSLLGAYALDSAGLGLHHVVCQTLVRLCGSPHAETNAAILPRAMAFLAVRAPEAIGPLAAAIGTYPDRLEPRLLELGGEPAGLGSLGADRDRLDEAIEAMLQRPQLAHVPGPPLTKADLAELIDRAW
;
A
#
# COMPACT_ATOMS: atom_id res chain seq x y z
N LEU A 1 -5.30 3.44 25.68
CA LEU A 1 -5.09 4.57 24.78
C LEU A 1 -5.28 5.88 25.52
N SER A 2 -4.42 6.89 25.29
CA SER A 2 -4.62 8.24 25.82
C SER A 2 -5.95 8.79 25.29
N PRO A 3 -6.81 9.42 26.12
CA PRO A 3 -8.01 10.08 25.64
C PRO A 3 -7.70 11.32 24.77
N ASP A 4 -6.47 11.84 24.84
CA ASP A 4 -6.03 13.03 24.11
C ASP A 4 -5.35 12.60 22.79
N PHE A 5 -6.00 12.87 21.67
CA PHE A 5 -5.43 12.60 20.34
C PHE A 5 -5.84 13.68 19.34
N VAL A 6 -5.09 13.78 18.23
CA VAL A 6 -5.42 14.61 17.06
C VAL A 6 -5.63 13.71 15.86
N TRP A 7 -6.84 13.74 15.29
CA TRP A 7 -7.17 13.07 14.04
C TRP A 7 -7.50 14.10 12.97
N ARG A 8 -6.93 13.91 11.77
CA ARG A 8 -7.21 14.75 10.60
C ARG A 8 -7.50 13.85 9.42
N ASP A 9 -8.61 14.13 8.72
CA ASP A 9 -8.94 13.52 7.45
C ASP A 9 -8.88 14.57 6.35
N ALA A 10 -8.33 14.22 5.21
CA ALA A 10 -8.38 15.06 4.02
C ALA A 10 -9.66 14.70 3.27
N GLY A 11 -10.49 15.65 2.94
CA GLY A 11 -11.82 15.48 2.35
C GLY A 11 -11.85 14.69 1.04
N ARG A 12 -11.38 13.43 1.06
CA ARG A 12 -11.44 12.48 -0.05
C ARG A 12 -12.77 11.75 -0.07
N VAL A 13 -13.16 11.26 -1.24
CA VAL A 13 -14.34 10.42 -1.44
C VAL A 13 -13.90 9.00 -1.75
N VAL A 14 -14.48 8.02 -1.07
CA VAL A 14 -14.30 6.60 -1.37
C VAL A 14 -15.66 6.02 -1.75
N VAL A 15 -15.77 5.52 -2.98
CA VAL A 15 -16.94 4.76 -3.46
C VAL A 15 -16.55 3.30 -3.41
N PHE A 16 -17.15 2.54 -2.51
CA PHE A 16 -16.93 1.10 -2.34
C PHE A 16 -18.19 0.35 -2.72
N ARG A 17 -18.15 -0.38 -3.82
CA ARG A 17 -19.25 -1.23 -4.27
C ARG A 17 -18.84 -2.16 -5.40
N ASP A 18 -19.54 -3.28 -5.53
CA ASP A 18 -19.44 -4.18 -6.68
C ASP A 18 -19.83 -3.45 -7.98
N GLY A 19 -19.11 -3.71 -9.06
CA GLY A 19 -19.32 -3.08 -10.36
C GLY A 19 -18.94 -1.60 -10.41
N ALA A 20 -18.15 -1.10 -9.44
CA ALA A 20 -17.64 0.28 -9.49
C ALA A 20 -16.77 0.52 -10.73
N ILE A 21 -16.02 -0.49 -11.17
CA ILE A 21 -15.18 -0.39 -12.37
C ILE A 21 -16.01 -0.24 -13.65
N ASP A 22 -17.12 -0.94 -13.76
CA ASP A 22 -18.03 -0.86 -14.93
C ASP A 22 -18.75 0.49 -14.99
N ALA A 23 -19.06 1.08 -13.84
CA ALA A 23 -19.69 2.38 -13.70
C ALA A 23 -18.67 3.54 -13.62
N ALA A 24 -17.37 3.27 -13.78
CA ALA A 24 -16.32 4.21 -13.44
C ALA A 24 -16.41 5.55 -14.19
N ALA A 25 -16.71 5.53 -15.50
CA ALA A 25 -16.85 6.76 -16.28
C ALA A 25 -17.95 7.70 -15.73
N GLY A 26 -19.11 7.14 -15.35
CA GLY A 26 -20.20 7.91 -14.73
C GLY A 26 -19.82 8.43 -13.35
N LEU A 27 -19.24 7.58 -12.49
CA LEU A 27 -18.78 7.95 -11.15
C LEU A 27 -17.70 9.03 -11.19
N LEU A 28 -16.77 8.94 -12.13
CA LEU A 28 -15.75 9.97 -12.34
C LEU A 28 -16.39 11.33 -12.69
N ALA A 29 -17.33 11.34 -13.62
CA ALA A 29 -18.05 12.57 -14.01
C ALA A 29 -18.83 13.17 -12.83
N GLU A 30 -19.55 12.36 -12.04
CA GLU A 30 -20.27 12.79 -10.84
C GLU A 30 -19.36 13.50 -9.82
N HIS A 31 -18.05 13.17 -9.81
CA HIS A 31 -17.06 13.75 -8.91
C HIS A 31 -16.13 14.78 -9.57
N GLY A 32 -16.48 15.25 -10.78
CA GLY A 32 -15.76 16.32 -11.48
C GLY A 32 -14.47 15.87 -12.15
N PHE A 33 -14.43 14.61 -12.65
CA PHE A 33 -13.38 14.07 -13.51
C PHE A 33 -13.93 13.86 -14.93
N ASP A 34 -14.56 14.90 -15.51
CA ASP A 34 -15.23 14.83 -16.81
C ASP A 34 -14.26 14.68 -17.99
N SER A 35 -13.04 15.21 -17.86
CA SER A 35 -11.97 15.11 -18.86
C SER A 35 -10.67 14.78 -18.14
N PHE A 36 -10.15 13.57 -18.31
CA PHE A 36 -9.00 13.07 -17.57
C PHE A 36 -7.96 12.40 -18.45
N SER A 37 -6.73 12.35 -17.98
CA SER A 37 -5.69 11.46 -18.50
C SER A 37 -5.69 10.16 -17.71
N LEU A 38 -5.84 9.04 -18.40
CA LEU A 38 -5.86 7.70 -17.80
C LEU A 38 -4.45 7.11 -17.78
N LEU A 39 -3.95 6.80 -16.60
CA LEU A 39 -2.73 6.01 -16.39
C LEU A 39 -3.13 4.58 -16.08
N SER A 40 -2.58 3.62 -16.82
CA SER A 40 -2.95 2.21 -16.62
C SER A 40 -1.86 1.25 -17.12
N THR A 41 -2.14 -0.04 -17.04
CA THR A 41 -1.40 -1.13 -17.68
C THR A 41 -2.31 -1.83 -18.69
N ASP A 42 -1.73 -2.53 -19.68
CA ASP A 42 -2.52 -3.31 -20.65
C ASP A 42 -3.48 -4.28 -19.95
N ARG A 43 -3.02 -4.95 -18.89
CA ARG A 43 -3.85 -5.88 -18.11
C ARG A 43 -5.06 -5.19 -17.47
N ALA A 44 -4.86 -4.03 -16.86
CA ALA A 44 -5.95 -3.33 -16.16
C ALA A 44 -6.95 -2.73 -17.17
N LEU A 45 -6.45 -2.18 -18.29
CA LEU A 45 -7.31 -1.67 -19.38
C LEU A 45 -8.20 -2.76 -19.98
N ALA A 46 -7.69 -3.98 -20.13
CA ALA A 46 -8.49 -5.10 -20.62
C ALA A 46 -9.71 -5.41 -19.74
N GLY A 47 -9.63 -5.12 -18.44
CA GLY A 47 -10.73 -5.25 -17.49
C GLY A 47 -11.73 -4.07 -17.48
N ALA A 48 -11.41 -2.95 -18.14
CA ALA A 48 -12.25 -1.74 -18.13
C ALA A 48 -12.18 -1.00 -19.48
N PRO A 49 -12.55 -1.61 -20.60
CA PRO A 49 -12.39 -1.02 -21.94
C PRO A 49 -13.15 0.30 -22.10
N GLY A 50 -14.35 0.42 -21.54
CA GLY A 50 -15.15 1.65 -21.62
C GLY A 50 -14.52 2.86 -20.94
N LEU A 51 -13.59 2.65 -20.00
CA LEU A 51 -12.88 3.74 -19.33
C LEU A 51 -11.80 4.36 -20.24
N ALA A 52 -11.15 3.55 -21.08
CA ALA A 52 -10.22 4.04 -22.08
C ALA A 52 -10.91 4.93 -23.13
N ASP A 53 -12.12 4.56 -23.54
CA ASP A 53 -12.91 5.34 -24.50
C ASP A 53 -13.40 6.69 -23.90
N ALA A 54 -13.59 6.76 -22.58
CA ALA A 54 -13.99 7.97 -21.88
C ALA A 54 -12.81 8.92 -21.58
N ALA A 55 -11.57 8.44 -21.67
CA ALA A 55 -10.38 9.23 -21.36
C ALA A 55 -10.00 10.17 -22.50
N ALA A 56 -9.55 11.39 -22.19
CA ALA A 56 -9.00 12.31 -23.16
C ALA A 56 -7.60 11.87 -23.68
N ALA A 57 -6.87 11.13 -22.86
CA ALA A 57 -5.60 10.52 -23.21
C ALA A 57 -5.37 9.26 -22.36
N VAL A 58 -4.69 8.26 -22.92
CA VAL A 58 -4.32 7.02 -22.22
C VAL A 58 -2.80 6.89 -22.21
N HIS A 59 -2.22 6.66 -21.06
CA HIS A 59 -0.78 6.49 -20.84
C HIS A 59 -0.52 5.14 -20.16
N LEU A 60 0.29 4.29 -20.80
CA LEU A 60 0.71 3.02 -20.23
C LEU A 60 1.85 3.23 -19.25
N VAL A 61 1.73 2.62 -18.08
CA VAL A 61 2.76 2.59 -17.02
C VAL A 61 3.49 1.25 -17.09
N PRO A 62 4.71 1.21 -17.65
CA PRO A 62 5.48 -0.03 -17.76
C PRO A 62 6.00 -0.51 -16.40
N SER A 63 6.71 -1.65 -16.39
CA SER A 63 7.51 -2.07 -15.22
C SER A 63 8.68 -1.10 -15.02
N GLY A 64 9.04 -0.84 -13.75
CA GLY A 64 10.16 0.05 -13.44
C GLY A 64 10.01 0.73 -12.09
N GLN A 65 10.96 1.59 -11.76
CA GLN A 65 10.97 2.37 -10.53
C GLN A 65 10.05 3.60 -10.66
N ILE A 66 9.26 3.87 -9.64
CA ILE A 66 8.28 4.97 -9.63
C ILE A 66 8.89 6.33 -9.96
N PRO A 67 10.06 6.74 -9.41
CA PRO A 67 10.64 8.03 -9.73
C PRO A 67 10.93 8.23 -11.21
N ASP A 68 11.49 7.21 -11.87
CA ASP A 68 11.85 7.26 -13.30
C ASP A 68 10.59 7.28 -14.16
N LEU A 69 9.64 6.35 -13.89
CA LEU A 69 8.38 6.26 -14.61
C LEU A 69 7.55 7.55 -14.50
N ALA A 70 7.50 8.13 -13.30
CA ALA A 70 6.79 9.38 -13.08
C ALA A 70 7.48 10.56 -13.79
N SER A 71 8.83 10.60 -13.83
CA SER A 71 9.59 11.62 -14.57
C SER A 71 9.34 11.54 -16.08
N ASP A 72 9.32 10.32 -16.64
CA ASP A 72 9.08 10.12 -18.07
C ASP A 72 7.65 10.51 -18.47
N LEU A 73 6.66 10.06 -17.67
CA LEU A 73 5.26 10.38 -17.93
C LEU A 73 4.91 11.84 -17.66
N LEU A 74 5.56 12.49 -16.70
CA LEU A 74 5.39 13.92 -16.43
C LEU A 74 5.64 14.76 -17.68
N ARG A 75 6.68 14.44 -18.46
CA ARG A 75 7.02 15.15 -19.71
C ARG A 75 5.90 15.04 -20.77
N VAL A 76 5.16 13.95 -20.76
CA VAL A 76 4.06 13.72 -21.73
C VAL A 76 2.76 14.35 -21.24
N VAL A 77 2.52 14.33 -19.93
CA VAL A 77 1.30 14.88 -19.31
C VAL A 77 1.33 16.42 -19.22
N GLU A 78 2.51 17.02 -19.02
CA GLU A 78 2.68 18.48 -18.93
C GLU A 78 2.61 19.19 -20.29
N ILE A 79 2.63 18.48 -21.41
CA ILE A 79 2.54 19.06 -22.76
C ILE A 79 1.18 18.70 -23.39
N PRO A 80 0.09 19.34 -23.03
CA PRO A 80 -1.09 19.33 -23.88
C PRO A 80 -0.86 20.32 -25.01
N ASP A 81 -1.12 19.91 -26.25
CA ASP A 81 -1.04 20.74 -27.45
C ASP A 81 -1.55 22.16 -27.22
N GLY A 82 -0.62 23.14 -27.23
CA GLY A 82 -0.92 24.56 -27.37
C GLY A 82 -1.67 25.25 -26.22
N MET A 83 -1.72 24.69 -25.01
CA MET A 83 -2.53 25.22 -23.92
C MET A 83 -1.77 26.23 -23.05
N ARG A 84 -2.45 27.34 -22.77
CA ARG A 84 -2.00 28.47 -21.98
C ARG A 84 -1.68 28.08 -20.53
N LEU A 85 -0.67 28.69 -19.94
CA LEU A 85 -0.21 28.57 -18.54
C LEU A 85 -1.27 28.86 -17.43
N GLU A 86 -2.52 29.14 -17.79
CA GLU A 86 -3.60 29.52 -16.86
C GLU A 86 -4.70 28.47 -16.71
N ALA A 87 -4.63 27.32 -17.42
CA ALA A 87 -5.62 26.26 -17.29
C ALA A 87 -5.28 25.34 -16.11
N GLN A 88 -6.27 24.97 -15.33
CA GLN A 88 -6.16 23.89 -14.31
C GLN A 88 -5.59 22.64 -14.99
N PRO A 89 -4.62 21.96 -14.38
CA PRO A 89 -4.07 20.74 -14.96
C PRO A 89 -5.18 19.69 -15.11
N ARG A 90 -5.12 18.93 -16.21
CA ARG A 90 -6.10 17.86 -16.45
C ARG A 90 -6.02 16.84 -15.32
N PRO A 91 -7.15 16.43 -14.73
CA PRO A 91 -7.18 15.37 -13.73
C PRO A 91 -6.55 14.07 -14.22
N LEU A 92 -5.97 13.31 -13.31
CA LEU A 92 -5.37 12.01 -13.55
C LEU A 92 -6.27 10.92 -12.98
N VAL A 93 -6.52 9.88 -13.74
CA VAL A 93 -7.19 8.67 -13.28
C VAL A 93 -6.19 7.51 -13.35
N ALA A 94 -5.93 6.85 -12.23
CA ALA A 94 -5.04 5.72 -12.12
C ALA A 94 -5.85 4.42 -12.03
N LEU A 95 -5.91 3.66 -13.11
CA LEU A 95 -6.51 2.32 -13.15
C LEU A 95 -5.41 1.27 -13.05
N GLY A 96 -5.27 0.61 -11.91
CA GLY A 96 -4.22 -0.40 -11.74
C GLY A 96 -3.81 -0.67 -10.31
N GLY A 97 -2.69 -1.37 -10.14
CA GLY A 97 -2.08 -1.62 -8.85
C GLY A 97 -1.27 -0.43 -8.33
N GLY A 98 -0.61 -0.63 -7.17
CA GLY A 98 0.10 0.43 -6.43
C GLY A 98 1.08 1.24 -7.27
N ARG A 99 1.83 0.61 -8.19
CA ARG A 99 2.76 1.34 -9.08
C ARG A 99 2.05 2.39 -9.94
N VAL A 100 0.92 2.06 -10.54
CA VAL A 100 0.16 3.00 -11.38
C VAL A 100 -0.37 4.16 -10.55
N ILE A 101 -0.92 3.84 -9.37
CA ILE A 101 -1.48 4.84 -8.46
C ILE A 101 -0.37 5.76 -7.92
N ASP A 102 0.77 5.20 -7.53
CA ASP A 102 1.88 6.00 -7.02
C ASP A 102 2.51 6.90 -8.10
N VAL A 103 2.57 6.44 -9.35
CA VAL A 103 3.00 7.29 -10.49
C VAL A 103 2.03 8.44 -10.70
N ALA A 104 0.72 8.20 -10.65
CA ALA A 104 -0.29 9.26 -10.78
C ALA A 104 -0.19 10.27 -9.61
N LYS A 105 -0.03 9.79 -8.37
CA LYS A 105 0.20 10.68 -7.21
C LYS A 105 1.47 11.50 -7.37
N ALA A 106 2.57 10.88 -7.82
CA ALA A 106 3.84 11.57 -8.04
C ALA A 106 3.70 12.71 -9.07
N ILE A 107 3.00 12.46 -10.18
CA ILE A 107 2.72 13.47 -11.20
C ILE A 107 1.78 14.54 -10.65
N GLY A 108 0.69 14.14 -9.97
CA GLY A 108 -0.26 15.05 -9.35
C GLY A 108 0.39 15.99 -8.33
N ALA A 109 1.34 15.49 -7.53
CA ALA A 109 2.09 16.29 -6.56
C ALA A 109 2.92 17.41 -7.22
N VAL A 110 3.46 17.18 -8.43
CA VAL A 110 4.24 18.17 -9.19
C VAL A 110 3.34 19.15 -9.93
N THR A 111 2.28 18.65 -10.56
CA THR A 111 1.41 19.44 -11.46
C THR A 111 0.26 20.15 -10.76
N GLY A 112 -0.10 19.71 -9.56
CA GLY A 112 -1.34 20.12 -8.89
C GLY A 112 -2.60 19.46 -9.46
N ALA A 113 -2.46 18.47 -10.34
CA ALA A 113 -3.59 17.73 -10.90
C ALA A 113 -4.30 16.91 -9.81
N ARG A 114 -5.65 16.94 -9.82
CA ARG A 114 -6.45 16.03 -9.01
C ARG A 114 -6.22 14.58 -9.44
N VAL A 115 -6.25 13.66 -8.48
CA VAL A 115 -6.02 12.24 -8.75
C VAL A 115 -7.24 11.42 -8.30
N ALA A 116 -7.74 10.57 -9.21
CA ALA A 116 -8.65 9.48 -8.86
C ALA A 116 -7.92 8.14 -8.98
N ALA A 117 -8.18 7.21 -8.07
CA ALA A 117 -7.63 5.87 -8.08
C ALA A 117 -8.73 4.81 -8.25
N ILE A 118 -8.49 3.85 -9.14
CA ILE A 118 -9.32 2.65 -9.35
C ILE A 118 -8.38 1.46 -9.13
N PRO A 119 -8.25 0.97 -7.88
CA PRO A 119 -7.30 -0.08 -7.55
C PRO A 119 -7.70 -1.44 -8.13
N THR A 120 -6.72 -2.18 -8.67
CA THR A 120 -6.86 -3.57 -9.11
C THR A 120 -6.02 -4.54 -8.30
N THR A 121 -5.48 -4.09 -7.17
CA THR A 121 -4.72 -4.87 -6.19
C THR A 121 -4.93 -4.26 -4.80
N MET A 122 -4.63 -4.98 -3.75
CA MET A 122 -4.72 -4.53 -2.35
C MET A 122 -3.43 -3.87 -1.86
N SER A 123 -2.89 -2.92 -2.64
CA SER A 123 -1.62 -2.25 -2.35
C SER A 123 -1.70 -1.16 -1.29
N GLY A 124 -2.89 -0.60 -1.04
CA GLY A 124 -3.10 0.53 -0.15
C GLY A 124 -2.64 1.89 -0.70
N ALA A 125 -2.07 1.94 -1.90
CA ALA A 125 -1.59 3.19 -2.52
C ALA A 125 -2.72 4.21 -2.73
N GLU A 126 -3.94 3.73 -2.97
CA GLU A 126 -5.15 4.53 -3.14
C GLU A 126 -5.59 5.26 -1.87
N MET A 127 -5.18 4.74 -0.71
CA MET A 127 -5.60 5.28 0.59
C MET A 127 -4.53 6.13 1.26
N THR A 128 -3.28 6.09 0.78
CA THR A 128 -2.13 6.71 1.47
C THR A 128 -1.56 7.91 0.72
N ALA A 129 -0.96 8.85 1.48
CA ALA A 129 -0.08 9.90 0.94
C ALA A 129 1.36 9.39 0.71
N ILE A 130 1.63 8.11 0.91
CA ILE A 130 2.95 7.53 0.78
C ILE A 130 3.21 7.26 -0.71
N HIS A 131 4.15 7.97 -1.30
CA HIS A 131 4.67 7.73 -2.66
C HIS A 131 6.05 8.38 -2.81
N ARG A 132 6.78 7.99 -3.85
CA ARG A 132 8.03 8.65 -4.24
C ARG A 132 7.73 9.80 -5.19
N LEU A 133 8.63 10.78 -5.25
CA LEU A 133 8.52 11.89 -6.19
C LEU A 133 9.19 11.53 -7.53
N PRO A 134 8.83 12.21 -8.63
CA PRO A 134 9.48 12.02 -9.91
C PRO A 134 10.96 12.40 -9.83
N ALA A 135 11.84 11.60 -10.44
CA ALA A 135 13.27 11.88 -10.46
C ALA A 135 13.58 13.26 -11.09
N GLY A 136 14.35 14.08 -10.38
CA GLY A 136 14.70 15.43 -10.79
C GLY A 136 13.59 16.49 -10.67
N ALA A 137 12.50 16.18 -9.95
CA ALA A 137 11.42 17.12 -9.67
C ALA A 137 11.15 17.29 -8.16
N GLU A 138 12.06 16.83 -7.31
CA GLU A 138 11.92 16.83 -5.86
C GLU A 138 11.70 18.23 -5.29
N ASP A 139 12.36 19.25 -5.88
CA ASP A 139 12.26 20.66 -5.46
C ASP A 139 10.97 21.35 -5.96
N ARG A 140 10.18 20.69 -6.80
CA ARG A 140 8.95 21.26 -7.40
C ARG A 140 7.71 21.01 -6.55
N VAL A 141 7.81 20.25 -5.48
CA VAL A 141 6.66 19.80 -4.69
C VAL A 141 6.75 20.23 -3.24
N ALA A 142 5.61 20.59 -2.65
CA ALA A 142 5.51 20.89 -1.22
C ALA A 142 5.36 19.62 -0.35
N GLY A 143 5.10 18.47 -0.94
CA GLY A 143 4.88 17.20 -0.24
C GLY A 143 4.21 16.13 -1.08
N THR A 144 3.80 15.08 -0.43
CA THR A 144 3.07 13.95 -1.02
C THR A 144 1.56 14.17 -0.96
N ILE A 145 0.81 13.52 -1.85
CA ILE A 145 -0.64 13.66 -1.97
C ILE A 145 -1.37 12.33 -1.84
N ARG A 146 -2.64 12.39 -1.46
CA ARG A 146 -3.60 11.28 -1.56
C ARG A 146 -4.45 11.45 -2.81
N PRO A 147 -5.04 10.37 -3.36
CA PRO A 147 -6.13 10.51 -4.32
C PRO A 147 -7.34 11.25 -3.70
N ASP A 148 -7.98 12.12 -4.48
CA ASP A 148 -9.21 12.83 -4.10
C ASP A 148 -10.43 11.92 -4.18
N LEU A 149 -10.39 10.94 -5.08
CA LEU A 149 -11.45 9.96 -5.31
C LEU A 149 -10.86 8.56 -5.40
N VAL A 150 -11.49 7.61 -4.72
CA VAL A 150 -11.19 6.19 -4.82
C VAL A 150 -12.44 5.46 -5.27
N LEU A 151 -12.37 4.75 -6.39
CA LEU A 151 -13.42 3.84 -6.85
C LEU A 151 -12.97 2.42 -6.57
N ALA A 152 -13.40 1.87 -5.45
CA ALA A 152 -13.01 0.56 -4.97
C ALA A 152 -14.06 -0.48 -5.36
N ASP A 153 -13.67 -1.34 -6.29
CA ASP A 153 -14.45 -2.49 -6.72
C ASP A 153 -13.83 -3.76 -6.12
N PRO A 154 -14.52 -4.48 -5.22
CA PRO A 154 -13.99 -5.69 -4.60
C PRO A 154 -13.51 -6.75 -5.60
N GLU A 155 -14.26 -6.99 -6.67
CA GLU A 155 -13.88 -7.95 -7.69
C GLU A 155 -12.59 -7.53 -8.43
N ALA A 156 -12.47 -6.26 -8.79
CA ALA A 156 -11.28 -5.74 -9.45
C ALA A 156 -10.05 -5.79 -8.51
N MET A 157 -10.21 -5.38 -7.25
CA MET A 157 -9.14 -5.37 -6.26
C MET A 157 -8.60 -6.76 -5.91
N THR A 158 -9.42 -7.79 -6.05
CA THR A 158 -9.11 -9.18 -5.70
C THR A 158 -9.00 -10.11 -6.91
N SER A 159 -8.84 -9.56 -8.13
CA SER A 159 -8.77 -10.31 -9.39
C SER A 159 -7.46 -11.05 -9.64
N GLN A 160 -6.51 -10.97 -8.72
CA GLN A 160 -5.20 -11.61 -8.81
C GLN A 160 -5.30 -13.14 -8.70
N PRO A 161 -4.33 -13.90 -9.27
CA PRO A 161 -4.17 -15.31 -8.97
C PRO A 161 -4.00 -15.56 -7.46
N GLU A 162 -4.42 -16.73 -6.99
CA GLU A 162 -4.48 -17.05 -5.56
C GLU A 162 -3.17 -16.79 -4.79
N PRO A 163 -1.96 -17.15 -5.28
CA PRO A 163 -0.72 -16.85 -4.57
C PRO A 163 -0.49 -15.33 -4.41
N ASP A 164 -0.74 -14.57 -5.45
CA ASP A 164 -0.57 -13.11 -5.45
C ASP A 164 -1.64 -12.44 -4.58
N LEU A 165 -2.86 -12.97 -4.57
CA LEU A 165 -3.95 -12.52 -3.73
C LEU A 165 -3.61 -12.69 -2.25
N ARG A 166 -3.08 -13.87 -1.85
CA ARG A 166 -2.61 -14.10 -0.48
C ARG A 166 -1.49 -13.16 -0.08
N ALA A 167 -0.46 -13.03 -0.90
CA ALA A 167 0.66 -12.13 -0.63
C ALA A 167 0.20 -10.66 -0.50
N SER A 168 -0.70 -10.23 -1.38
CA SER A 168 -1.31 -8.90 -1.34
C SER A 168 -2.18 -8.69 -0.08
N SER A 169 -2.92 -9.73 0.35
CA SER A 169 -3.72 -9.70 1.58
C SER A 169 -2.85 -9.59 2.83
N ILE A 170 -1.75 -10.34 2.89
CA ILE A 170 -0.77 -10.26 3.99
C ILE A 170 -0.12 -8.88 4.03
N ASN A 171 0.22 -8.29 2.87
CA ASN A 171 0.69 -6.91 2.82
C ASN A 171 -0.37 -5.91 3.35
N ALA A 172 -1.64 -6.09 2.98
CA ALA A 172 -2.73 -5.25 3.48
C ALA A 172 -2.93 -5.41 5.01
N LEU A 173 -2.78 -6.63 5.55
CA LEU A 173 -2.79 -6.88 6.99
C LEU A 173 -1.60 -6.18 7.67
N ALA A 174 -0.42 -6.20 7.05
CA ALA A 174 0.78 -5.54 7.57
C ALA A 174 0.62 -4.02 7.69
N HIS A 175 -0.15 -3.38 6.82
CA HIS A 175 -0.48 -1.96 6.94
C HIS A 175 -1.14 -1.66 8.28
N GLY A 176 -2.19 -2.43 8.63
CA GLY A 176 -2.85 -2.30 9.92
C GLY A 176 -1.90 -2.63 11.08
N ALA A 177 -1.16 -3.74 10.98
CA ALA A 177 -0.26 -4.19 12.04
C ALA A 177 0.80 -3.14 12.42
N ASP A 178 1.44 -2.52 11.43
CA ASP A 178 2.44 -1.47 11.68
C ASP A 178 1.84 -0.21 12.32
N SER A 179 0.58 0.08 12.07
CA SER A 179 -0.09 1.28 12.61
C SER A 179 -0.43 1.19 14.10
N LEU A 180 -0.29 0.01 14.74
CA LEU A 180 -0.75 -0.22 16.12
C LEU A 180 0.22 0.24 17.21
N TYR A 181 1.49 0.48 16.87
CA TYR A 181 2.52 0.74 17.88
C TYR A 181 3.37 1.99 17.60
N THR A 182 3.00 2.80 16.63
CA THR A 182 3.71 4.06 16.36
C THR A 182 3.25 5.17 17.31
N PRO A 183 4.03 6.25 17.51
CA PRO A 183 3.61 7.38 18.33
C PRO A 183 2.39 8.14 17.80
N LEU A 184 2.00 7.92 16.56
CA LEU A 184 0.84 8.54 15.92
C LEU A 184 -0.42 7.67 16.00
N THR A 185 -0.32 6.46 16.56
CA THR A 185 -1.46 5.57 16.78
C THR A 185 -2.53 6.29 17.62
N ASN A 186 -3.76 6.20 17.18
CA ASN A 186 -4.91 6.82 17.80
C ASN A 186 -6.13 5.89 17.71
N PRO A 187 -7.22 6.12 18.50
CA PRO A 187 -8.35 5.20 18.56
C PRO A 187 -9.00 4.93 17.20
N VAL A 188 -8.94 5.86 16.24
CA VAL A 188 -9.53 5.68 14.91
C VAL A 188 -8.65 4.77 14.05
N SER A 189 -7.32 5.01 14.04
CA SER A 189 -6.37 4.16 13.30
C SER A 189 -6.31 2.75 13.90
N GLU A 190 -6.34 2.62 15.23
CA GLU A 190 -6.38 1.32 15.89
C GLU A 190 -7.64 0.53 15.53
N TRP A 191 -8.82 1.15 15.62
CA TRP A 191 -10.06 0.51 15.23
C TRP A 191 -10.04 0.05 13.78
N ALA A 192 -9.56 0.91 12.86
CA ALA A 192 -9.44 0.57 11.45
C ALA A 192 -8.45 -0.58 11.22
N ALA A 193 -7.30 -0.57 11.89
CA ALA A 193 -6.28 -1.62 11.81
C ALA A 193 -6.80 -2.99 12.28
N LEU A 194 -7.47 -3.03 13.45
CA LEU A 194 -8.01 -4.27 14.00
C LEU A 194 -9.18 -4.80 13.17
N ARG A 195 -10.03 -3.90 12.65
CA ARG A 195 -11.11 -4.30 11.74
C ARG A 195 -10.57 -4.83 10.41
N ALA A 196 -9.51 -4.21 9.87
CA ALA A 196 -8.81 -4.70 8.68
C ALA A 196 -8.25 -6.10 8.90
N ALA A 197 -7.51 -6.30 9.99
CA ALA A 197 -6.91 -7.58 10.33
C ALA A 197 -7.96 -8.70 10.47
N ALA A 198 -9.06 -8.43 11.18
CA ALA A 198 -10.15 -9.39 11.35
C ALA A 198 -10.82 -9.76 10.03
N ALA A 199 -11.11 -8.77 9.15
CA ALA A 199 -11.76 -9.02 7.87
C ALA A 199 -10.85 -9.84 6.92
N ILE A 200 -9.57 -9.48 6.85
CA ILE A 200 -8.59 -10.18 6.01
C ILE A 200 -8.39 -11.62 6.51
N ALA A 201 -8.20 -11.82 7.82
CA ALA A 201 -8.01 -13.15 8.37
C ALA A 201 -9.22 -14.05 8.15
N ALA A 202 -10.43 -13.55 8.41
CA ALA A 202 -11.66 -14.30 8.19
C ALA A 202 -11.81 -14.75 6.73
N ALA A 203 -11.56 -13.84 5.78
CA ALA A 203 -11.64 -14.17 4.36
C ALA A 203 -10.53 -15.13 3.90
N LEU A 204 -9.31 -15.07 4.48
CA LEU A 204 -8.23 -16.00 4.16
C LEU A 204 -8.43 -17.40 4.75
N ASP A 205 -9.25 -17.55 5.79
CA ASP A 205 -9.65 -18.84 6.36
C ASP A 205 -10.67 -19.58 5.49
N GLU A 206 -11.38 -18.89 4.61
CA GLU A 206 -12.32 -19.48 3.68
C GLU A 206 -11.61 -20.18 2.50
N ASP A 207 -12.29 -21.15 1.90
CA ASP A 207 -11.83 -21.78 0.67
C ASP A 207 -11.69 -20.74 -0.46
N PRO A 208 -10.68 -20.85 -1.35
CA PRO A 208 -10.42 -19.85 -2.39
C PRO A 208 -11.63 -19.47 -3.26
N GLY A 209 -12.54 -20.43 -3.52
CA GLY A 209 -13.75 -20.22 -4.32
C GLY A 209 -14.91 -19.54 -3.59
N GLU A 210 -14.88 -19.52 -2.25
CA GLU A 210 -15.95 -19.00 -1.39
C GLU A 210 -15.55 -17.72 -0.65
N ARG A 211 -14.34 -17.25 -0.90
CA ARG A 211 -13.69 -16.16 -0.18
C ARG A 211 -14.47 -14.85 -0.24
N ASP A 212 -14.66 -14.21 0.93
CA ASP A 212 -15.26 -12.88 1.03
C ASP A 212 -14.32 -11.82 0.40
N ARG A 213 -14.47 -11.61 -0.91
CA ARG A 213 -13.70 -10.61 -1.68
C ARG A 213 -13.98 -9.18 -1.20
N ALA A 214 -15.21 -8.89 -0.81
CA ALA A 214 -15.57 -7.59 -0.27
C ALA A 214 -14.90 -7.35 1.09
N GLY A 215 -14.82 -8.38 1.94
CA GLY A 215 -14.07 -8.35 3.19
C GLY A 215 -12.58 -8.10 2.99
N LEU A 216 -11.95 -8.77 2.01
CA LEU A 216 -10.54 -8.53 1.65
C LEU A 216 -10.30 -7.09 1.17
N ALA A 217 -11.12 -6.61 0.23
CA ALA A 217 -10.99 -5.27 -0.33
C ALA A 217 -11.21 -4.19 0.75
N LEU A 218 -12.26 -4.32 1.57
CA LEU A 218 -12.51 -3.40 2.68
C LEU A 218 -11.38 -3.45 3.71
N GLY A 219 -10.88 -4.64 4.05
CA GLY A 219 -9.74 -4.82 4.94
C GLY A 219 -8.50 -4.09 4.42
N SER A 220 -8.22 -4.17 3.11
CA SER A 220 -7.13 -3.43 2.47
C SER A 220 -7.27 -1.91 2.64
N LEU A 221 -8.45 -1.36 2.35
CA LEU A 221 -8.71 0.08 2.50
C LEU A 221 -8.54 0.55 3.94
N LEU A 222 -9.08 -0.21 4.91
CA LEU A 222 -8.99 0.12 6.33
C LEU A 222 -7.55 0.01 6.85
N GLY A 223 -6.81 -1.03 6.46
CA GLY A 223 -5.41 -1.19 6.83
C GLY A 223 -4.54 -0.05 6.30
N ALA A 224 -4.72 0.31 5.04
CA ALA A 224 -4.00 1.42 4.42
C ALA A 224 -4.40 2.79 5.02
N TYR A 225 -5.68 2.99 5.36
CA TYR A 225 -6.13 4.17 6.10
C TYR A 225 -5.45 4.28 7.47
N ALA A 226 -5.35 3.17 8.19
CA ALA A 226 -4.66 3.12 9.49
C ALA A 226 -3.17 3.49 9.35
N LEU A 227 -2.49 2.91 8.34
CA LEU A 227 -1.10 3.20 8.04
C LEU A 227 -0.86 4.68 7.68
N ASP A 228 -1.73 5.25 6.87
CA ASP A 228 -1.65 6.65 6.46
C ASP A 228 -1.84 7.61 7.65
N SER A 229 -2.67 7.23 8.61
CA SER A 229 -2.94 7.98 9.84
C SER A 229 -1.83 7.86 10.88
N ALA A 230 -1.26 6.66 11.05
CA ALA A 230 -0.31 6.36 12.12
C ALA A 230 1.15 6.22 11.65
N GLY A 231 1.39 6.12 10.34
CA GLY A 231 2.73 6.00 9.75
C GLY A 231 3.27 4.56 9.70
N LEU A 232 4.44 4.44 9.09
CA LEU A 232 5.15 3.17 8.89
C LEU A 232 5.88 2.71 10.16
N GLY A 233 5.91 1.40 10.37
CA GLY A 233 6.65 0.77 11.46
C GLY A 233 7.79 -0.14 10.99
N LEU A 234 8.19 -1.06 11.87
CA LEU A 234 9.32 -1.99 11.69
C LEU A 234 9.18 -2.82 10.41
N HIS A 235 8.02 -3.44 10.22
CA HIS A 235 7.79 -4.34 9.10
C HIS A 235 8.06 -3.66 7.75
N HIS A 236 7.45 -2.49 7.53
CA HIS A 236 7.61 -1.76 6.28
C HIS A 236 9.00 -1.18 6.09
N VAL A 237 9.70 -0.76 7.16
CA VAL A 237 11.10 -0.31 7.05
C VAL A 237 11.99 -1.46 6.57
N VAL A 238 11.82 -2.66 7.14
CA VAL A 238 12.59 -3.84 6.74
C VAL A 238 12.28 -4.21 5.29
N CYS A 239 11.00 -4.39 4.95
CA CYS A 239 10.58 -4.80 3.60
C CYS A 239 11.04 -3.82 2.51
N GLN A 240 10.76 -2.51 2.69
CA GLN A 240 11.15 -1.49 1.72
C GLN A 240 12.67 -1.44 1.49
N THR A 241 13.46 -1.68 2.55
CA THR A 241 14.90 -1.65 2.44
C THR A 241 15.45 -2.89 1.75
N LEU A 242 14.92 -4.09 2.07
CA LEU A 242 15.28 -5.34 1.38
C LEU A 242 14.93 -5.30 -0.11
N VAL A 243 13.73 -4.85 -0.45
CA VAL A 243 13.30 -4.67 -1.85
C VAL A 243 14.26 -3.74 -2.60
N ARG A 244 14.63 -2.63 -1.99
CA ARG A 244 15.48 -1.62 -2.64
C ARG A 244 16.94 -2.04 -2.78
N LEU A 245 17.51 -2.64 -1.74
CA LEU A 245 18.94 -2.92 -1.68
C LEU A 245 19.28 -4.38 -2.02
N CYS A 246 18.44 -5.33 -1.62
CA CYS A 246 18.69 -6.74 -1.88
C CYS A 246 17.94 -7.27 -3.11
N GLY A 247 17.09 -6.46 -3.74
CA GLY A 247 16.41 -6.80 -5.00
C GLY A 247 15.26 -7.81 -4.86
N SER A 248 14.77 -8.09 -3.65
CA SER A 248 13.66 -9.02 -3.44
C SER A 248 12.33 -8.46 -3.97
N PRO A 249 11.38 -9.30 -4.43
CA PRO A 249 10.08 -8.85 -4.89
C PRO A 249 9.22 -8.35 -3.73
N HIS A 250 8.39 -7.31 -3.97
CA HIS A 250 7.74 -6.54 -2.91
C HIS A 250 6.71 -7.35 -2.10
N ALA A 251 5.75 -7.99 -2.77
CA ALA A 251 4.64 -8.65 -2.08
C ALA A 251 5.11 -9.88 -1.29
N GLU A 252 5.99 -10.68 -1.89
CA GLU A 252 6.55 -11.89 -1.29
C GLU A 252 7.48 -11.55 -0.12
N THR A 253 8.24 -10.46 -0.21
CA THR A 253 9.05 -9.95 0.90
C THR A 253 8.17 -9.57 2.09
N ASN A 254 7.05 -8.90 1.85
CA ASN A 254 6.10 -8.56 2.91
C ASN A 254 5.53 -9.84 3.57
N ALA A 255 5.15 -10.84 2.78
CA ALA A 255 4.64 -12.10 3.30
C ALA A 255 5.68 -12.86 4.12
N ALA A 256 6.95 -12.82 3.72
CA ALA A 256 8.04 -13.48 4.44
C ALA A 256 8.40 -12.77 5.75
N ILE A 257 8.38 -11.45 5.79
CA ILE A 257 8.84 -10.66 6.95
C ILE A 257 7.75 -10.49 8.01
N LEU A 258 6.48 -10.34 7.61
CA LEU A 258 5.40 -9.99 8.56
C LEU A 258 5.32 -10.96 9.77
N PRO A 259 5.31 -12.30 9.59
CA PRO A 259 5.19 -13.22 10.72
C PRO A 259 6.32 -13.02 11.75
N ARG A 260 7.55 -12.81 11.28
CA ARG A 260 8.76 -12.64 12.10
C ARG A 260 8.75 -11.28 12.80
N ALA A 261 8.37 -10.22 12.09
CA ALA A 261 8.25 -8.88 12.66
C ALA A 261 7.18 -8.83 13.77
N MET A 262 6.03 -9.47 13.55
CA MET A 262 4.96 -9.50 14.56
C MET A 262 5.33 -10.36 15.77
N ALA A 263 6.01 -11.49 15.59
CA ALA A 263 6.53 -12.28 16.71
C ALA A 263 7.54 -11.49 17.55
N PHE A 264 8.44 -10.76 16.91
CA PHE A 264 9.40 -9.87 17.58
C PHE A 264 8.67 -8.76 18.36
N LEU A 265 7.68 -8.12 17.76
CA LEU A 265 6.91 -7.04 18.38
C LEU A 265 5.97 -7.54 19.49
N ALA A 266 5.47 -8.78 19.42
CA ALA A 266 4.65 -9.36 20.48
C ALA A 266 5.37 -9.41 21.83
N VAL A 267 6.70 -9.57 21.81
CA VAL A 267 7.52 -9.53 23.04
C VAL A 267 7.80 -8.09 23.49
N ARG A 268 8.00 -7.16 22.56
CA ARG A 268 8.41 -5.77 22.85
C ARG A 268 7.24 -4.85 23.14
N ALA A 269 6.09 -5.10 22.53
CA ALA A 269 4.88 -4.28 22.60
C ALA A 269 3.62 -5.14 22.78
N PRO A 270 3.55 -5.98 23.84
CA PRO A 270 2.45 -6.93 24.02
C PRO A 270 1.07 -6.26 24.09
N GLU A 271 1.00 -5.04 24.66
CA GLU A 271 -0.26 -4.29 24.77
C GLU A 271 -0.78 -3.81 23.38
N ALA A 272 0.12 -3.49 22.47
CA ALA A 272 -0.24 -3.05 21.12
C ALA A 272 -0.53 -4.26 20.18
N ILE A 273 0.21 -5.36 20.32
CA ILE A 273 0.17 -6.52 19.43
C ILE A 273 -0.84 -7.58 19.91
N GLY A 274 -1.17 -7.63 21.20
CA GLY A 274 -2.20 -8.52 21.74
C GLY A 274 -3.57 -8.36 21.07
N PRO A 275 -4.09 -7.15 20.88
CA PRO A 275 -5.32 -6.90 20.14
C PRO A 275 -5.28 -7.40 18.69
N LEU A 276 -4.14 -7.28 17.99
CA LEU A 276 -3.94 -7.82 16.65
C LEU A 276 -4.09 -9.35 16.64
N ALA A 277 -3.41 -10.03 17.57
CA ALA A 277 -3.51 -11.48 17.70
C ALA A 277 -4.97 -11.92 17.91
N ALA A 278 -5.69 -11.26 18.80
CA ALA A 278 -7.11 -11.53 19.03
C ALA A 278 -7.97 -11.28 17.78
N ALA A 279 -7.68 -10.20 17.03
CA ALA A 279 -8.42 -9.85 15.81
C ALA A 279 -8.28 -10.90 14.70
N ILE A 280 -7.12 -11.57 14.60
CA ILE A 280 -6.90 -12.66 13.63
C ILE A 280 -7.16 -14.07 14.20
N GLY A 281 -7.82 -14.16 15.35
CA GLY A 281 -8.25 -15.43 15.96
C GLY A 281 -7.14 -16.25 16.61
N THR A 282 -6.13 -15.59 17.22
CA THR A 282 -5.00 -16.28 17.85
C THR A 282 -4.55 -15.58 19.15
N TYR A 283 -3.45 -16.08 19.74
CA TYR A 283 -2.77 -15.50 20.90
C TYR A 283 -1.42 -14.92 20.51
N PRO A 284 -0.84 -13.98 21.30
CA PRO A 284 0.43 -13.34 20.96
C PRO A 284 1.60 -14.30 20.74
N ASP A 285 1.68 -15.39 21.50
CA ASP A 285 2.71 -16.44 21.37
C ASP A 285 2.50 -17.37 20.17
N ARG A 286 1.32 -17.30 19.52
CA ARG A 286 0.96 -18.08 18.32
C ARG A 286 0.83 -17.21 17.09
N LEU A 287 1.20 -15.94 17.16
CA LEU A 287 0.99 -14.97 16.09
C LEU A 287 1.78 -15.32 14.82
N GLU A 288 3.04 -15.73 14.96
CA GLU A 288 3.86 -16.14 13.82
C GLU A 288 3.29 -17.35 13.05
N PRO A 289 3.02 -18.50 13.68
CA PRO A 289 2.41 -19.62 12.96
C PRO A 289 1.05 -19.28 12.36
N ARG A 290 0.25 -18.44 13.03
CA ARG A 290 -1.04 -18.00 12.46
C ARG A 290 -0.89 -17.16 11.21
N LEU A 291 0.06 -16.23 11.18
CA LEU A 291 0.33 -15.41 10.01
C LEU A 291 0.92 -16.23 8.85
N LEU A 292 1.72 -17.26 9.15
CA LEU A 292 2.22 -18.21 8.15
C LEU A 292 1.08 -19.04 7.56
N GLU A 293 0.13 -19.51 8.38
CA GLU A 293 -1.06 -20.22 7.93
C GLU A 293 -1.91 -19.34 6.98
N LEU A 294 -2.19 -18.10 7.36
CA LEU A 294 -2.93 -17.14 6.54
C LEU A 294 -2.21 -16.82 5.22
N GLY A 295 -0.91 -16.63 5.27
CA GLY A 295 -0.08 -16.29 4.11
C GLY A 295 0.25 -17.47 3.19
N GLY A 296 0.15 -18.70 3.67
CA GLY A 296 0.47 -19.92 2.91
C GLY A 296 1.98 -20.15 2.77
N GLU A 297 2.72 -20.21 3.87
CA GLU A 297 4.17 -20.50 3.92
C GLU A 297 4.98 -19.79 2.83
N PRO A 298 5.32 -18.52 3.02
CA PRO A 298 6.03 -17.75 2.00
C PRO A 298 7.41 -18.34 1.71
N ALA A 299 7.86 -18.25 0.47
CA ALA A 299 9.22 -18.60 0.10
C ALA A 299 10.23 -17.75 0.90
N GLY A 300 11.33 -18.36 1.31
CA GLY A 300 12.42 -17.64 1.98
C GLY A 300 13.05 -16.58 1.06
N LEU A 301 13.57 -15.51 1.62
CA LEU A 301 14.15 -14.37 0.89
C LEU A 301 15.24 -14.81 -0.11
N GLY A 302 16.06 -15.78 0.26
CA GLY A 302 17.07 -16.34 -0.65
C GLY A 302 16.45 -17.00 -1.88
N SER A 303 15.36 -17.75 -1.70
CA SER A 303 14.60 -18.36 -2.80
C SER A 303 13.90 -17.33 -3.69
N LEU A 304 13.60 -16.16 -3.14
CA LEU A 304 13.04 -15.01 -3.85
C LEU A 304 14.10 -14.20 -4.61
N GLY A 305 15.37 -14.61 -4.55
CA GLY A 305 16.48 -13.96 -5.25
C GLY A 305 17.05 -12.74 -4.51
N ALA A 306 16.77 -12.59 -3.22
CA ALA A 306 17.38 -11.52 -2.43
C ALA A 306 18.91 -11.69 -2.35
N ASP A 307 19.63 -10.61 -2.62
CA ASP A 307 21.10 -10.58 -2.55
C ASP A 307 21.58 -10.54 -1.09
N ARG A 308 22.12 -11.68 -0.62
CA ARG A 308 22.62 -11.82 0.76
C ARG A 308 23.86 -10.95 1.03
N ASP A 309 24.68 -10.74 0.03
CA ASP A 309 25.93 -9.98 0.21
C ASP A 309 25.66 -8.51 0.54
N ARG A 310 24.46 -8.03 0.22
CA ARG A 310 24.00 -6.68 0.53
C ARG A 310 23.25 -6.55 1.85
N LEU A 311 23.08 -7.64 2.61
CA LEU A 311 22.29 -7.63 3.84
C LEU A 311 22.85 -6.70 4.90
N ASP A 312 24.17 -6.68 5.09
CA ASP A 312 24.81 -5.78 6.06
C ASP A 312 24.57 -4.29 5.72
N GLU A 313 24.70 -3.91 4.45
CA GLU A 313 24.39 -2.59 3.97
C GLU A 313 22.89 -2.24 4.19
N ALA A 314 22.01 -3.21 3.95
CA ALA A 314 20.58 -3.03 4.14
C ALA A 314 20.25 -2.81 5.63
N ILE A 315 20.82 -3.56 6.54
CA ILE A 315 20.62 -3.41 7.98
C ILE A 315 21.12 -2.03 8.47
N GLU A 316 22.28 -1.61 8.01
CA GLU A 316 22.79 -0.26 8.35
C GLU A 316 21.87 0.84 7.83
N ALA A 317 21.37 0.70 6.60
CA ALA A 317 20.39 1.64 6.05
C ALA A 317 19.05 1.64 6.81
N MET A 318 18.59 0.48 7.31
CA MET A 318 17.41 0.39 8.17
C MET A 318 17.61 1.17 9.46
N LEU A 319 18.74 1.00 10.13
CA LEU A 319 19.04 1.69 11.39
C LEU A 319 19.07 3.22 11.28
N GLN A 320 19.26 3.75 10.08
CA GLN A 320 19.18 5.19 9.81
C GLN A 320 17.75 5.69 9.57
N ARG A 321 16.76 4.79 9.49
CA ARG A 321 15.36 5.17 9.25
C ARG A 321 14.72 5.70 10.53
N PRO A 322 14.22 6.94 10.57
CA PRO A 322 13.63 7.52 11.78
C PRO A 322 12.44 6.74 12.31
N GLN A 323 11.74 6.00 11.44
CA GLN A 323 10.61 5.17 11.85
C GLN A 323 10.99 4.05 12.82
N LEU A 324 12.22 3.57 12.81
CA LEU A 324 12.66 2.55 13.78
C LEU A 324 12.77 3.09 15.21
N ALA A 325 12.91 4.40 15.39
CA ALA A 325 12.83 5.02 16.71
C ALA A 325 11.41 4.95 17.32
N HIS A 326 10.41 4.63 16.51
CA HIS A 326 9.02 4.46 16.95
C HIS A 326 8.72 3.05 17.49
N VAL A 327 9.62 2.09 17.28
CA VAL A 327 9.46 0.72 17.79
C VAL A 327 9.57 0.73 19.32
N PRO A 328 8.57 0.22 20.05
CA PRO A 328 8.59 0.23 21.51
C PRO A 328 9.76 -0.55 22.10
N GLY A 329 10.19 -0.14 23.30
CA GLY A 329 11.29 -0.76 24.04
C GLY A 329 12.67 -0.14 23.73
N PRO A 330 13.78 -0.84 24.01
CA PRO A 330 15.13 -0.34 23.75
C PRO A 330 15.37 -0.08 22.26
N PRO A 331 16.28 0.83 21.88
CA PRO A 331 16.64 1.01 20.47
C PRO A 331 17.02 -0.30 19.80
N LEU A 332 16.58 -0.47 18.55
CA LEU A 332 16.91 -1.65 17.77
C LEU A 332 18.41 -1.68 17.46
N THR A 333 18.99 -2.88 17.57
CA THR A 333 20.40 -3.14 17.25
C THR A 333 20.53 -3.82 15.89
N LYS A 334 21.76 -3.85 15.37
CA LYS A 334 22.11 -4.64 14.17
C LYS A 334 21.76 -6.12 14.36
N ALA A 335 22.00 -6.67 15.56
CA ALA A 335 21.72 -8.06 15.88
C ALA A 335 20.21 -8.36 15.86
N ASP A 336 19.37 -7.47 16.39
CA ASP A 336 17.91 -7.65 16.36
C ASP A 336 17.37 -7.75 14.92
N LEU A 337 17.84 -6.86 14.04
CA LEU A 337 17.42 -6.86 12.62
C LEU A 337 17.97 -8.07 11.86
N ALA A 338 19.24 -8.45 12.11
CA ALA A 338 19.84 -9.63 11.50
C ALA A 338 19.08 -10.90 11.89
N GLU A 339 18.79 -11.11 13.18
CA GLU A 339 18.05 -12.27 13.66
C GLU A 339 16.63 -12.33 13.04
N LEU A 340 15.92 -11.19 12.99
CA LEU A 340 14.59 -11.13 12.38
C LEU A 340 14.63 -11.53 10.90
N ILE A 341 15.61 -11.03 10.14
CA ILE A 341 15.71 -11.25 8.70
C ILE A 341 16.22 -12.67 8.41
N ASP A 342 17.17 -13.18 9.20
CA ASP A 342 17.70 -14.54 9.05
C ASP A 342 16.60 -15.61 9.19
N ARG A 343 15.60 -15.38 10.03
CA ARG A 343 14.44 -16.27 10.16
C ARG A 343 13.53 -16.27 8.95
N ALA A 344 13.64 -15.28 8.08
CA ALA A 344 12.90 -15.17 6.82
C ALA A 344 13.73 -15.56 5.59
N TRP A 345 15.01 -15.89 5.77
CA TRP A 345 15.95 -16.23 4.69
C TRP A 345 15.83 -17.69 4.29
#